data_7804ce877ed2fcab20e9f86c9e5002f8
#
_entry.id   7804ce877ed2fcab20e9f86c9e5002f8
#
_cell.length_a   1.000
_cell.length_b   1.000
_cell.length_c   1.000
_cell.angle_alpha   90.00
_cell.angle_beta   90.00
_cell.angle_gamma   90.00
#
_symmetry.space_group_name_H-M   'P 1'
#
loop_
_entity.id
_entity.type
_entity.pdbx_description
1 polymer ?
#
loop_
_entity_poly.entity_id
_entity_poly.type
_entity_poly.pdbx_seq_one_letter_code
_entity_poly.pdbx_strand_id
1 'polypeptide(L)'
;MLAVRSYLLRIELADRPGSLGSLAVALGSVGADILSLDVVERGNGYAIDDLVVELPPGAMPDTLITAAEALNGVRVDSVRPHTGLLEAHRELELLDHVAAAEGATARLQVLVNEAPRVLRVSWCTVLRSSGGELHRLAGSPGAPETRANSAPWLPIERAAALDGGADWVPQAWRDMDTTMVAAPLGDTHTAVVLG
;
A
#
# COMPACT_ATOMS: atom_id res chain seq x y z
N MET A 1 -15.32 23.52 -15.51
CA MET A 1 -15.00 22.32 -14.73
C MET A 1 -14.01 22.78 -13.66
N LEU A 2 -14.46 22.99 -12.43
CA LEU A 2 -13.59 23.42 -11.31
C LEU A 2 -12.67 22.24 -10.99
N ALA A 3 -11.37 22.48 -11.03
CA ALA A 3 -10.39 21.48 -10.69
C ALA A 3 -10.55 21.12 -9.19
N VAL A 4 -10.80 19.87 -8.91
CA VAL A 4 -10.71 19.31 -7.57
C VAL A 4 -9.31 19.57 -7.05
N ARG A 5 -9.17 20.14 -5.86
CA ARG A 5 -7.88 20.48 -5.28
C ARG A 5 -7.58 19.53 -4.14
N SER A 6 -6.74 18.54 -4.45
CA SER A 6 -6.16 17.67 -3.44
C SER A 6 -4.83 18.23 -2.94
N TYR A 7 -4.57 18.06 -1.65
CA TYR A 7 -3.35 18.51 -0.98
C TYR A 7 -2.75 17.37 -0.18
N LEU A 8 -1.42 17.30 -0.18
CA LEU A 8 -0.66 16.49 0.77
C LEU A 8 -0.36 17.35 1.99
N LEU A 9 -0.81 16.89 3.12
CA LEU A 9 -0.66 17.52 4.42
C LEU A 9 0.25 16.65 5.28
N ARG A 10 1.46 17.12 5.61
CA ARG A 10 2.34 16.47 6.58
C ARG A 10 2.13 17.05 7.95
N ILE A 11 1.84 16.19 8.92
CA ILE A 11 1.47 16.60 10.28
C ILE A 11 2.26 15.78 11.29
N GLU A 12 2.78 16.48 12.32
CA GLU A 12 3.22 15.87 13.56
C GLU A 12 2.11 15.92 14.60
N LEU A 13 1.82 14.81 15.26
CA LEU A 13 0.80 14.72 16.30
C LEU A 13 1.21 13.75 17.41
N ALA A 14 0.58 13.85 18.59
CA ALA A 14 0.81 12.92 19.68
C ALA A 14 0.43 11.50 19.28
N ASP A 15 1.35 10.53 19.42
CA ASP A 15 1.10 9.10 19.15
C ASP A 15 0.32 8.46 20.29
N ARG A 16 -0.99 8.70 20.31
CA ARG A 16 -1.93 8.14 21.30
C ARG A 16 -3.28 7.83 20.67
N PRO A 17 -4.03 6.88 21.23
CA PRO A 17 -5.37 6.57 20.76
C PRO A 17 -6.27 7.82 20.71
N GLY A 18 -6.97 8.01 19.58
CA GLY A 18 -7.87 9.13 19.38
C GLY A 18 -7.29 10.39 18.72
N SER A 19 -5.95 10.55 18.64
CA SER A 19 -5.32 11.73 18.02
C SER A 19 -5.74 11.90 16.56
N LEU A 20 -5.65 10.86 15.75
CA LEU A 20 -6.11 10.88 14.35
C LEU A 20 -7.62 11.12 14.23
N GLY A 21 -8.42 10.57 15.15
CA GLY A 21 -9.86 10.82 15.17
C GLY A 21 -10.18 12.30 15.39
N SER A 22 -9.50 12.95 16.34
CA SER A 22 -9.64 14.39 16.60
C SER A 22 -9.21 15.22 15.39
N LEU A 23 -8.11 14.84 14.74
CA LEU A 23 -7.64 15.49 13.51
C LEU A 23 -8.67 15.36 12.39
N ALA A 24 -9.21 14.16 12.17
CA ALA A 24 -10.23 13.91 11.13
C ALA A 24 -11.48 14.77 11.35
N VAL A 25 -11.94 14.92 12.60
CA VAL A 25 -13.07 15.79 12.94
C VAL A 25 -12.74 17.26 12.65
N ALA A 26 -11.53 17.72 13.02
CA ALA A 26 -11.11 19.10 12.77
C ALA A 26 -11.05 19.41 11.26
N LEU A 27 -10.43 18.55 10.47
CA LEU A 27 -10.37 18.71 9.01
C LEU A 27 -11.75 18.63 8.37
N GLY A 28 -12.60 17.71 8.81
CA GLY A 28 -13.99 17.59 8.34
C GLY A 28 -14.82 18.83 8.64
N SER A 29 -14.55 19.56 9.74
CA SER A 29 -15.27 20.79 10.10
C SER A 29 -15.05 21.93 9.11
N VAL A 30 -13.95 21.92 8.35
CA VAL A 30 -13.66 22.88 7.29
C VAL A 30 -14.01 22.33 5.89
N GLY A 31 -14.73 21.20 5.84
CA GLY A 31 -15.21 20.57 4.60
C GLY A 31 -14.13 19.75 3.87
N ALA A 32 -13.00 19.47 4.51
CA ALA A 32 -11.98 18.61 3.92
C ALA A 32 -12.39 17.14 3.98
N ASP A 33 -12.16 16.41 2.90
CA ASP A 33 -12.29 14.96 2.82
C ASP A 33 -10.91 14.30 2.82
N ILE A 34 -10.70 13.30 3.68
CA ILE A 34 -9.43 12.58 3.79
C ILE A 34 -9.46 11.40 2.83
N LEU A 35 -8.64 11.46 1.79
CA LEU A 35 -8.55 10.43 0.75
C LEU A 35 -7.58 9.31 1.12
N SER A 36 -6.47 9.63 1.80
CA SER A 36 -5.52 8.64 2.32
C SER A 36 -4.76 9.18 3.53
N LEU A 37 -4.22 8.23 4.31
CA LEU A 37 -3.35 8.49 5.44
C LEU A 37 -2.23 7.47 5.45
N ASP A 38 -0.99 7.95 5.60
CA ASP A 38 0.20 7.14 5.74
C ASP A 38 1.01 7.59 6.95
N VAL A 39 1.34 6.66 7.83
CA VAL A 39 2.24 6.91 8.96
C VAL A 39 3.68 6.86 8.45
N VAL A 40 4.35 7.99 8.45
CA VAL A 40 5.74 8.14 7.95
C VAL A 40 6.74 7.75 9.03
N GLU A 41 6.52 8.22 10.26
CA GLU A 41 7.41 7.99 11.40
C GLU A 41 6.60 7.86 12.69
N ARG A 42 7.07 7.00 13.60
CA ARG A 42 6.54 6.88 14.97
C ARG A 42 7.69 6.75 15.95
N GLY A 43 7.63 7.52 17.02
CA GLY A 43 8.63 7.42 18.09
C GLY A 43 8.54 8.55 19.09
N ASN A 44 9.11 8.33 20.27
CA ASN A 44 9.21 9.34 21.32
C ASN A 44 7.88 10.02 21.73
N GLY A 45 6.74 9.33 21.55
CA GLY A 45 5.42 9.83 21.92
C GLY A 45 4.75 10.73 20.86
N TYR A 46 5.32 10.81 19.67
CA TYR A 46 4.75 11.49 18.50
C TYR A 46 4.69 10.57 17.27
N ALA A 47 3.86 10.93 16.31
CA ALA A 47 3.83 10.37 14.97
C ALA A 47 3.88 11.49 13.93
N ILE A 48 4.52 11.21 12.80
CA ILE A 48 4.47 12.06 11.61
C ILE A 48 3.64 11.31 10.58
N ASP A 49 2.55 11.94 10.16
CA ASP A 49 1.60 11.37 9.22
C ASP A 49 1.50 12.23 7.96
N ASP A 50 1.39 11.57 6.81
CA ASP A 50 1.07 12.18 5.53
C ASP A 50 -0.40 11.90 5.20
N LEU A 51 -1.21 12.96 5.08
CA LEU A 51 -2.60 12.87 4.68
C LEU A 51 -2.79 13.47 3.29
N VAL A 52 -3.46 12.75 2.42
CA VAL A 52 -4.02 13.34 1.20
C VAL A 52 -5.43 13.78 1.51
N VAL A 53 -5.69 15.07 1.34
CA VAL A 53 -6.99 15.68 1.62
C VAL A 53 -7.52 16.41 0.40
N GLU A 54 -8.82 16.35 0.20
CA GLU A 54 -9.54 17.10 -0.82
C GLU A 54 -10.32 18.24 -0.17
N LEU A 55 -10.17 19.46 -0.72
CA LEU A 55 -10.93 20.63 -0.29
C LEU A 55 -12.08 20.94 -1.23
N PRO A 56 -13.22 21.44 -0.71
CA PRO A 56 -14.32 21.90 -1.53
C PRO A 56 -13.90 23.05 -2.44
N PRO A 57 -14.59 23.24 -3.56
CA PRO A 57 -14.29 24.32 -4.51
C PRO A 57 -14.29 25.70 -3.83
N GLY A 58 -13.18 26.43 -4.01
CA GLY A 58 -13.01 27.77 -3.45
C GLY A 58 -12.43 27.84 -2.04
N ALA A 59 -12.27 26.71 -1.34
CA ALA A 59 -11.57 26.70 -0.08
C ALA A 59 -10.06 26.90 -0.27
N MET A 60 -9.45 27.57 0.71
CA MET A 60 -8.01 27.85 0.70
C MET A 60 -7.27 26.79 1.52
N PRO A 61 -6.07 26.35 1.09
CA PRO A 61 -5.30 25.32 1.84
C PRO A 61 -4.92 25.76 3.26
N ASP A 62 -4.83 27.05 3.53
CA ASP A 62 -4.54 27.58 4.88
C ASP A 62 -5.60 27.19 5.91
N THR A 63 -6.83 26.89 5.47
CA THR A 63 -7.89 26.40 6.36
C THR A 63 -7.55 25.04 6.97
N LEU A 64 -6.79 24.19 6.25
CA LEU A 64 -6.30 22.90 6.75
C LEU A 64 -5.32 23.11 7.91
N ILE A 65 -4.39 24.06 7.74
CA ILE A 65 -3.38 24.40 8.77
C ILE A 65 -4.10 24.89 10.02
N THR A 66 -4.98 25.89 9.86
CA THR A 66 -5.71 26.49 10.96
C THR A 66 -6.56 25.45 11.72
N ALA A 67 -7.25 24.56 11.00
CA ALA A 67 -8.09 23.53 11.60
C ALA A 67 -7.25 22.48 12.36
N ALA A 68 -6.13 22.05 11.78
CA ALA A 68 -5.27 21.05 12.39
C ALA A 68 -4.56 21.61 13.64
N GLU A 69 -3.97 22.80 13.56
CA GLU A 69 -3.20 23.43 14.65
C GLU A 69 -4.08 24.01 15.77
N ALA A 70 -5.39 24.08 15.56
CA ALA A 70 -6.34 24.34 16.66
C ALA A 70 -6.37 23.19 17.69
N LEU A 71 -5.86 22.00 17.33
CA LEU A 71 -5.74 20.87 18.24
C LEU A 71 -4.42 20.93 19.03
N ASN A 72 -4.52 20.71 20.34
CA ASN A 72 -3.32 20.69 21.19
C ASN A 72 -2.39 19.53 20.82
N GLY A 73 -1.11 19.84 20.53
CA GLY A 73 -0.09 18.86 20.21
C GLY A 73 -0.12 18.39 18.75
N VAL A 74 -0.76 19.17 17.89
CA VAL A 74 -0.71 18.99 16.43
C VAL A 74 0.09 20.14 15.83
N ARG A 75 1.00 19.81 14.91
CA ARG A 75 1.80 20.76 14.13
C ARG A 75 1.80 20.36 12.68
N VAL A 76 1.54 21.32 11.80
CA VAL A 76 1.59 21.10 10.35
C VAL A 76 2.99 21.44 9.84
N ASP A 77 3.71 20.44 9.34
CA ASP A 77 5.04 20.63 8.75
C ASP A 77 4.97 21.18 7.33
N SER A 78 4.03 20.71 6.53
CA SER A 78 3.86 21.21 5.17
C SER A 78 2.47 20.91 4.60
N VAL A 79 2.00 21.81 3.70
CA VAL A 79 0.85 21.61 2.82
C VAL A 79 1.32 21.80 1.38
N ARG A 80 1.08 20.84 0.52
CA ARG A 80 1.50 20.89 -0.89
C ARG A 80 0.36 20.44 -1.80
N PRO A 81 0.19 21.04 -3.00
CA PRO A 81 -0.74 20.48 -3.97
C PRO A 81 -0.42 19.00 -4.25
N HIS A 82 -1.46 18.16 -4.18
CA HIS A 82 -1.34 16.75 -4.48
C HIS A 82 -1.78 16.51 -5.92
N THR A 83 -0.88 15.97 -6.74
CA THR A 83 -1.10 15.74 -8.17
C THR A 83 -1.29 14.27 -8.53
N GLY A 84 -1.48 13.39 -7.54
CA GLY A 84 -1.51 11.94 -7.76
C GLY A 84 -0.13 11.30 -7.96
N LEU A 85 0.95 12.09 -7.98
CA LEU A 85 2.32 11.61 -8.25
C LEU A 85 2.96 10.84 -7.08
N LEU A 86 2.40 10.88 -5.87
CA LEU A 86 2.99 10.20 -4.70
C LEU A 86 2.89 8.67 -4.79
N GLU A 87 1.79 8.15 -5.33
CA GLU A 87 1.67 6.71 -5.57
C GLU A 87 2.70 6.26 -6.60
N ALA A 88 2.80 6.98 -7.72
CA ALA A 88 3.82 6.70 -8.72
C ALA A 88 5.25 6.83 -8.19
N HIS A 89 5.52 7.74 -7.25
CA HIS A 89 6.84 7.87 -6.63
C HIS A 89 7.20 6.64 -5.79
N ARG A 90 6.27 6.13 -4.98
CA ARG A 90 6.48 4.91 -4.17
C ARG A 90 6.69 3.67 -5.03
N GLU A 91 5.96 3.57 -6.13
CA GLU A 91 6.13 2.48 -7.10
C GLU A 91 7.52 2.56 -7.77
N LEU A 92 7.99 3.77 -8.11
CA LEU A 92 9.32 3.98 -8.66
C LEU A 92 10.42 3.67 -7.62
N GLU A 93 10.25 4.07 -6.36
CA GLU A 93 11.17 3.70 -5.27
C GLU A 93 11.27 2.19 -5.08
N LEU A 94 10.14 1.48 -5.11
CA LEU A 94 10.11 0.02 -5.07
C LEU A 94 10.95 -0.58 -6.22
N LEU A 95 10.75 -0.09 -7.45
CA LEU A 95 11.50 -0.57 -8.59
C LEU A 95 13.01 -0.28 -8.45
N ASP A 96 13.38 0.88 -7.93
CA ASP A 96 14.78 1.26 -7.67
C ASP A 96 15.41 0.35 -6.62
N HIS A 97 14.73 0.09 -5.49
CA HIS A 97 15.20 -0.83 -4.46
C HIS A 97 15.37 -2.26 -4.98
N VAL A 98 14.41 -2.74 -5.79
CA VAL A 98 14.52 -4.06 -6.43
C VAL A 98 15.71 -4.10 -7.40
N ALA A 99 15.92 -3.04 -8.17
CA ALA A 99 17.03 -2.95 -9.13
C ALA A 99 18.40 -2.89 -8.43
N ALA A 100 18.49 -2.18 -7.30
CA ALA A 100 19.71 -2.04 -6.51
C ALA A 100 20.13 -3.32 -5.78
N ALA A 101 19.18 -4.24 -5.52
CA ALA A 101 19.48 -5.48 -4.81
C ALA A 101 20.35 -6.42 -5.63
N GLU A 102 21.33 -7.07 -4.98
CA GLU A 102 22.28 -7.96 -5.64
C GLU A 102 21.77 -9.40 -5.75
N GLY A 103 21.58 -9.87 -6.98
CA GLY A 103 21.15 -11.23 -7.28
C GLY A 103 19.64 -11.44 -7.25
N ALA A 104 19.18 -12.50 -7.93
CA ALA A 104 17.76 -12.78 -8.13
C ALA A 104 16.99 -12.97 -6.82
N THR A 105 17.56 -13.73 -5.88
CA THR A 105 16.91 -14.03 -4.59
C THR A 105 16.71 -12.75 -3.76
N ALA A 106 17.73 -11.87 -3.68
CA ALA A 106 17.61 -10.61 -2.95
C ALA A 106 16.56 -9.68 -3.59
N ARG A 107 16.53 -9.57 -4.91
CA ARG A 107 15.53 -8.80 -5.65
C ARG A 107 14.10 -9.28 -5.37
N LEU A 108 13.88 -10.59 -5.39
CA LEU A 108 12.57 -11.14 -5.07
C LEU A 108 12.19 -10.87 -3.61
N GLN A 109 13.13 -10.95 -2.68
CA GLN A 109 12.86 -10.69 -1.27
C GLN A 109 12.54 -9.22 -1.01
N VAL A 110 13.24 -8.27 -1.64
CA VAL A 110 12.90 -6.83 -1.60
C VAL A 110 11.51 -6.61 -2.15
N LEU A 111 11.22 -7.15 -3.35
CA LEU A 111 9.89 -7.03 -3.96
C LEU A 111 8.78 -7.48 -3.01
N VAL A 112 8.85 -8.70 -2.47
CA VAL A 112 7.76 -9.24 -1.65
C VAL A 112 7.63 -8.54 -0.29
N ASN A 113 8.71 -8.00 0.26
CA ASN A 113 8.68 -7.29 1.54
C ASN A 113 8.07 -5.88 1.41
N GLU A 114 8.33 -5.19 0.31
CA GLU A 114 7.89 -3.81 0.12
C GLU A 114 6.56 -3.69 -0.63
N ALA A 115 6.27 -4.61 -1.55
CA ALA A 115 5.03 -4.60 -2.33
C ALA A 115 3.75 -4.46 -1.49
N PRO A 116 3.58 -5.15 -0.34
CA PRO A 116 2.37 -4.99 0.47
C PRO A 116 2.09 -3.54 0.86
N ARG A 117 3.11 -2.82 1.31
CA ARG A 117 2.97 -1.40 1.69
C ARG A 117 2.72 -0.49 0.49
N VAL A 118 3.47 -0.71 -0.61
CA VAL A 118 3.41 0.15 -1.81
C VAL A 118 2.11 -0.04 -2.57
N LEU A 119 1.68 -1.30 -2.75
CA LEU A 119 0.48 -1.67 -3.51
C LEU A 119 -0.79 -1.77 -2.65
N ARG A 120 -0.68 -1.51 -1.33
CA ARG A 120 -1.80 -1.56 -0.37
C ARG A 120 -2.52 -2.92 -0.36
N VAL A 121 -1.72 -3.99 -0.33
CA VAL A 121 -2.19 -5.36 -0.20
C VAL A 121 -1.73 -5.96 1.12
N SER A 122 -2.38 -7.03 1.59
CA SER A 122 -2.04 -7.64 2.89
C SER A 122 -0.77 -8.48 2.82
N TRP A 123 -0.51 -9.09 1.67
CA TRP A 123 0.63 -9.97 1.47
C TRP A 123 1.05 -10.07 0.00
N CYS A 124 2.29 -10.53 -0.20
CA CYS A 124 2.87 -10.75 -1.51
C CYS A 124 3.71 -12.03 -1.51
N THR A 125 3.62 -12.85 -2.55
CA THR A 125 4.47 -14.02 -2.74
C THR A 125 4.86 -14.18 -4.21
N VAL A 126 6.03 -14.77 -4.46
CA VAL A 126 6.45 -15.15 -5.81
C VAL A 126 6.50 -16.67 -5.91
N LEU A 127 5.77 -17.20 -6.88
CA LEU A 127 5.60 -18.62 -7.13
C LEU A 127 6.10 -18.98 -8.52
N ARG A 128 6.68 -20.17 -8.65
CA ARG A 128 7.09 -20.75 -9.93
C ARG A 128 6.54 -22.17 -10.07
N SER A 129 5.98 -22.46 -11.24
CA SER A 129 5.64 -23.82 -11.63
C SER A 129 6.82 -24.47 -12.38
N SER A 130 7.27 -25.63 -11.91
CA SER A 130 8.34 -26.41 -12.53
C SER A 130 8.06 -27.90 -12.36
N GLY A 131 8.06 -28.66 -13.47
CA GLY A 131 7.79 -30.09 -13.44
C GLY A 131 6.41 -30.49 -12.92
N GLY A 132 5.42 -29.60 -12.96
CA GLY A 132 4.07 -29.82 -12.41
C GLY A 132 3.94 -29.49 -10.93
N GLU A 133 5.02 -29.09 -10.27
CA GLU A 133 5.04 -28.66 -8.88
C GLU A 133 5.10 -27.14 -8.77
N LEU A 134 4.50 -26.60 -7.70
CA LEU A 134 4.51 -25.18 -7.38
C LEU A 134 5.55 -24.89 -6.30
N HIS A 135 6.51 -24.04 -6.62
CA HIS A 135 7.59 -23.64 -5.73
C HIS A 135 7.44 -22.18 -5.32
N ARG A 136 7.53 -21.91 -4.01
CA ARG A 136 7.62 -20.55 -3.48
C ARG A 136 9.07 -20.07 -3.56
N LEU A 137 9.32 -19.03 -4.36
CA LEU A 137 10.63 -18.40 -4.50
C LEU A 137 10.90 -17.33 -3.43
N ALA A 138 9.87 -16.57 -3.06
CA ALA A 138 9.93 -15.56 -2.02
C ALA A 138 8.51 -15.28 -1.48
N GLY A 139 8.42 -14.70 -0.28
CA GLY A 139 7.13 -14.27 0.29
C GLY A 139 7.32 -13.26 1.41
N SER A 140 6.38 -12.32 1.52
CA SER A 140 6.32 -11.38 2.63
C SER A 140 6.03 -12.10 3.95
N PRO A 141 6.32 -11.48 5.12
CA PRO A 141 6.02 -12.09 6.42
C PRO A 141 4.55 -12.47 6.61
N GLY A 142 3.63 -11.70 6.01
CA GLY A 142 2.18 -11.98 6.05
C GLY A 142 1.69 -12.96 4.99
N ALA A 143 2.55 -13.44 4.07
CA ALA A 143 2.10 -14.34 3.02
C ALA A 143 1.73 -15.72 3.57
N PRO A 144 0.56 -16.28 3.19
CA PRO A 144 0.13 -17.59 3.65
C PRO A 144 1.04 -18.69 3.13
N GLU A 145 1.09 -19.83 3.84
CA GLU A 145 1.85 -20.99 3.38
C GLU A 145 1.34 -21.49 2.02
N THR A 146 2.29 -21.77 1.12
CA THR A 146 2.00 -22.29 -0.21
C THR A 146 2.30 -23.78 -0.21
N ARG A 147 1.31 -24.60 0.12
CA ARG A 147 1.34 -26.05 -0.06
C ARG A 147 0.31 -26.43 -1.12
N ALA A 148 0.60 -26.13 -2.35
CA ALA A 148 -0.24 -26.49 -3.49
C ALA A 148 0.53 -27.42 -4.41
N ASN A 149 -0.08 -28.55 -4.78
CA ASN A 149 0.50 -29.51 -5.69
C ASN A 149 0.23 -29.14 -7.16
N SER A 150 -0.55 -28.08 -7.40
CA SER A 150 -0.86 -27.58 -8.74
C SER A 150 -1.25 -26.12 -8.73
N ALA A 151 -0.97 -25.44 -9.83
CA ALA A 151 -1.41 -24.07 -10.09
C ALA A 151 -2.03 -24.02 -11.48
N PRO A 152 -3.32 -24.37 -11.64
CA PRO A 152 -3.97 -24.47 -12.96
C PRO A 152 -4.06 -23.11 -13.67
N TRP A 153 -3.81 -22.01 -12.95
CA TRP A 153 -3.72 -20.65 -13.49
C TRP A 153 -2.32 -20.31 -14.05
N LEU A 154 -1.32 -21.19 -13.87
CA LEU A 154 -0.01 -21.09 -14.54
C LEU A 154 0.03 -22.07 -15.73
N PRO A 155 0.60 -21.67 -16.87
CA PRO A 155 1.27 -20.40 -17.16
C PRO A 155 0.31 -19.21 -17.25
N ILE A 156 0.80 -18.01 -16.88
CA ILE A 156 0.06 -16.76 -16.94
C ILE A 156 0.77 -15.74 -17.85
N GLU A 157 0.06 -15.16 -18.80
CA GLU A 157 0.63 -14.21 -19.78
C GLU A 157 0.38 -12.74 -19.40
N ARG A 158 -0.64 -12.48 -18.58
CA ARG A 158 -1.05 -11.14 -18.13
C ARG A 158 -1.60 -11.20 -16.73
N ALA A 159 -1.64 -10.06 -16.06
CA ALA A 159 -2.26 -9.96 -14.74
C ALA A 159 -3.74 -10.40 -14.79
N ALA A 160 -4.15 -11.20 -13.81
CA ALA A 160 -5.50 -11.71 -13.68
C ALA A 160 -5.89 -11.90 -12.22
N ALA A 161 -7.16 -11.69 -11.91
CA ALA A 161 -7.74 -12.06 -10.63
C ALA A 161 -7.79 -13.60 -10.53
N LEU A 162 -7.48 -14.13 -9.35
CA LEU A 162 -7.60 -15.53 -9.04
C LEU A 162 -8.91 -15.81 -8.31
N ASP A 163 -9.60 -16.88 -8.71
CA ASP A 163 -10.81 -17.31 -8.00
C ASP A 163 -10.44 -17.96 -6.66
N GLY A 164 -10.66 -17.25 -5.56
CA GLY A 164 -10.39 -17.73 -4.20
C GLY A 164 -11.28 -18.91 -3.77
N GLY A 165 -12.41 -19.14 -4.44
CA GLY A 165 -13.32 -20.27 -4.20
C GLY A 165 -12.94 -21.56 -4.94
N ALA A 166 -11.98 -21.50 -5.87
CA ALA A 166 -11.60 -22.65 -6.69
C ALA A 166 -10.96 -23.79 -5.87
N ASP A 167 -11.17 -25.02 -6.29
CA ASP A 167 -10.72 -26.23 -5.54
C ASP A 167 -9.20 -26.32 -5.35
N TRP A 168 -8.42 -25.72 -6.25
CA TRP A 168 -6.98 -25.70 -6.18
C TRP A 168 -6.41 -24.74 -5.12
N VAL A 169 -7.22 -23.80 -4.60
CA VAL A 169 -6.76 -22.78 -3.63
C VAL A 169 -6.50 -23.44 -2.27
N PRO A 170 -5.28 -23.33 -1.71
CA PRO A 170 -4.97 -23.88 -0.41
C PRO A 170 -5.84 -23.26 0.70
N GLN A 171 -6.17 -24.05 1.74
CA GLN A 171 -6.99 -23.56 2.86
C GLN A 171 -6.37 -22.32 3.52
N ALA A 172 -5.04 -22.29 3.70
CA ALA A 172 -4.35 -21.14 4.25
C ALA A 172 -4.55 -19.84 3.45
N TRP A 173 -4.80 -19.93 2.14
CA TRP A 173 -5.12 -18.76 1.31
C TRP A 173 -6.58 -18.32 1.48
N ARG A 174 -7.49 -19.29 1.59
CA ARG A 174 -8.92 -19.00 1.86
C ARG A 174 -9.13 -18.34 3.20
N ASP A 175 -8.36 -18.76 4.22
CA ASP A 175 -8.42 -18.23 5.57
C ASP A 175 -7.96 -16.76 5.67
N MET A 176 -7.23 -16.26 4.64
CA MET A 176 -6.84 -14.84 4.56
C MET A 176 -8.01 -13.92 4.17
N ASP A 177 -9.07 -14.46 3.57
CA ASP A 177 -10.25 -13.72 3.11
C ASP A 177 -9.90 -12.49 2.25
N THR A 178 -8.91 -12.65 1.37
CA THR A 178 -8.42 -11.59 0.49
C THR A 178 -8.74 -11.87 -0.97
N THR A 179 -9.02 -10.82 -1.74
CA THR A 179 -9.05 -10.93 -3.20
C THR A 179 -7.63 -11.10 -3.70
N MET A 180 -7.41 -12.13 -4.53
CA MET A 180 -6.08 -12.45 -5.03
C MET A 180 -5.90 -12.04 -6.48
N VAL A 181 -4.73 -11.50 -6.80
CA VAL A 181 -4.31 -11.17 -8.17
C VAL A 181 -2.95 -11.80 -8.43
N ALA A 182 -2.77 -12.38 -9.60
CA ALA A 182 -1.48 -12.87 -10.07
C ALA A 182 -1.04 -12.11 -11.32
N ALA A 183 0.27 -11.86 -11.43
CA ALA A 183 0.88 -11.27 -12.63
C ALA A 183 2.17 -12.03 -13.00
N PRO A 184 2.50 -12.17 -14.29
CA PRO A 184 3.74 -12.83 -14.72
C PRO A 184 4.96 -12.03 -14.25
N LEU A 185 6.03 -12.73 -13.88
CA LEU A 185 7.28 -12.12 -13.43
C LEU A 185 8.47 -12.75 -14.18
N GLY A 186 8.94 -12.06 -15.21
CA GLY A 186 10.05 -12.48 -16.06
C GLY A 186 9.69 -13.54 -17.10
N ASP A 187 8.93 -14.56 -16.73
CA ASP A 187 8.41 -15.60 -17.63
C ASP A 187 6.95 -15.94 -17.26
N THR A 188 6.30 -16.78 -18.11
CA THR A 188 4.88 -17.15 -17.89
C THR A 188 4.67 -18.22 -16.81
N HIS A 189 5.73 -18.88 -16.36
CA HIS A 189 5.68 -19.92 -15.32
C HIS A 189 6.03 -19.38 -13.93
N THR A 190 6.47 -18.13 -13.86
CA THR A 190 6.75 -17.42 -12.61
C THR A 190 5.75 -16.28 -12.46
N ALA A 191 5.11 -16.19 -11.31
CA ALA A 191 4.16 -15.12 -11.03
C ALA A 191 4.38 -14.50 -9.66
N VAL A 192 4.15 -13.18 -9.57
CA VAL A 192 3.89 -12.52 -8.31
C VAL A 192 2.39 -12.66 -8.01
N VAL A 193 2.07 -13.02 -6.78
CA VAL A 193 0.69 -13.13 -6.28
C VAL A 193 0.52 -12.17 -5.11
N LEU A 194 -0.53 -11.38 -5.16
CA LEU A 194 -0.90 -10.36 -4.19
C LEU A 194 -2.28 -10.71 -3.59
N GLY A 195 -2.48 -10.42 -2.31
CA GLY A 195 -3.75 -10.61 -1.63
C GLY A 195 -3.98 -9.70 -0.43
#